data_9d2f56958ba697c6c7eaf9167f85c35f
#
_entry.id   9d2f56958ba697c6c7eaf9167f85c35f
#
_cell.length_a   1.000
_cell.length_b   1.000
_cell.length_c   1.000
_cell.angle_alpha   90.00
_cell.angle_beta   90.00
_cell.angle_gamma   90.00
#
_symmetry.space_group_name_H-M   'P 1'
#
loop_
_entity.id
_entity.type
_entity.pdbx_description
1 polymer ?
#
loop_
_entity_poly.entity_id
_entity_poly.type
_entity_poly.pdbx_seq_one_letter_code
_entity_poly.pdbx_strand_id
1 'polypeptide(L)'
;MLFRSAKTLRTVQAGRGSLYDLEADLRGIKAPVLLLVGDEDEPCLDVNLWMKRLMPNAQLGLLPGSGHCINLEEPALFNQLAERFLVEVERGSWRPRDPRALPGAAMVTGTGLRK
;
A
#
# COMPACT_ATOMS: atom_id res chain seq x y z
N MET A 1 24.19 8.89 16.60
CA MET A 1 23.36 8.50 15.44
C MET A 1 22.75 9.66 14.69
N LEU A 2 22.48 10.76 15.34
CA LEU A 2 21.87 11.96 14.75
C LEU A 2 22.72 12.69 13.70
N PHE A 3 24.03 12.58 13.77
CA PHE A 3 24.96 13.37 12.95
C PHE A 3 25.21 12.81 11.54
N ARG A 4 25.02 11.53 11.35
CA ARG A 4 25.02 10.92 10.02
C ARG A 4 23.76 11.30 9.23
N SER A 5 22.69 11.63 9.96
CA SER A 5 21.40 11.94 9.38
C SER A 5 21.38 13.26 8.59
N ALA A 6 22.11 14.29 9.01
CA ALA A 6 22.08 15.59 8.32
C ALA A 6 22.69 15.52 6.91
N LYS A 7 23.80 14.80 6.74
CA LYS A 7 24.39 14.55 5.43
C LYS A 7 23.49 13.66 4.59
N THR A 8 22.97 12.59 5.18
CA THR A 8 22.05 11.66 4.51
C THR A 8 20.77 12.37 4.08
N LEU A 9 20.19 13.22 4.92
CA LEU A 9 19.03 14.03 4.57
C LEU A 9 19.30 14.91 3.35
N ARG A 10 20.45 15.60 3.32
CA ARG A 10 20.79 16.51 2.23
C ARG A 10 21.14 15.79 0.92
N THR A 11 21.84 14.65 1.00
CA THR A 11 22.38 13.96 -0.19
C THR A 11 21.48 12.86 -0.71
N VAL A 12 20.75 12.19 0.15
CA VAL A 12 19.90 11.05 -0.20
C VAL A 12 18.42 11.39 -0.10
N GLN A 13 17.96 11.83 1.07
CA GLN A 13 16.54 12.06 1.31
C GLN A 13 15.98 13.25 0.52
N ALA A 14 16.72 14.36 0.46
CA ALA A 14 16.30 15.53 -0.30
C ALA A 14 16.43 15.34 -1.82
N GLY A 15 17.36 14.49 -2.25
CA GLY A 15 17.63 14.22 -3.66
C GLY A 15 16.88 13.03 -4.26
N ARG A 16 16.20 12.22 -3.45
CA ARG A 16 15.45 11.07 -3.96
C ARG A 16 14.19 11.50 -4.69
N GLY A 17 13.87 10.80 -5.77
CA GLY A 17 12.61 11.00 -6.49
C GLY A 17 11.39 10.63 -5.65
N SER A 18 10.24 11.11 -6.04
CA SER A 18 8.95 10.74 -5.46
C SER A 18 8.45 9.43 -6.06
N LEU A 19 7.72 8.62 -5.27
CA LEU A 19 6.98 7.48 -5.78
C LEU A 19 5.98 7.87 -6.86
N TYR A 20 5.43 9.08 -6.79
CA TYR A 20 4.50 9.60 -7.80
C TYR A 20 5.14 9.78 -9.18
N ASP A 21 6.47 9.91 -9.26
CA ASP A 21 7.21 9.96 -10.53
C ASP A 21 7.32 8.59 -11.21
N LEU A 22 6.99 7.51 -10.51
CA LEU A 22 7.11 6.13 -10.96
C LEU A 22 5.76 5.51 -11.35
N GLU A 23 4.77 6.31 -11.67
CA GLU A 23 3.41 5.84 -11.96
C GLU A 23 3.35 4.75 -13.03
N ALA A 24 4.04 4.95 -14.16
CA ALA A 24 4.07 4.00 -15.26
C ALA A 24 4.71 2.66 -14.85
N ASP A 25 5.80 2.72 -14.08
CA ASP A 25 6.49 1.54 -13.58
C ASP A 25 5.60 0.76 -12.58
N LEU A 26 4.94 1.47 -11.69
CA LEU A 26 4.02 0.86 -10.71
C LEU A 26 2.84 0.17 -11.41
N ARG A 27 2.27 0.77 -12.43
CA ARG A 27 1.21 0.14 -13.25
C ARG A 27 1.68 -1.15 -13.92
N GLY A 28 2.96 -1.25 -14.23
CA GLY A 28 3.58 -2.43 -14.85
C GLY A 28 3.86 -3.58 -13.89
N ILE A 29 3.76 -3.37 -12.58
CA ILE A 29 4.02 -4.42 -11.59
C ILE A 29 2.89 -5.44 -11.61
N LYS A 30 3.19 -6.67 -12.05
CA LYS A 30 2.24 -7.79 -12.10
C LYS A 30 2.35 -8.71 -10.88
N ALA A 31 3.44 -8.62 -10.14
CA ALA A 31 3.66 -9.42 -8.94
C ALA A 31 2.58 -9.17 -7.89
N PRO A 32 2.25 -10.17 -7.06
CA PRO A 32 1.44 -9.96 -5.87
C PRO A 32 2.08 -8.94 -4.93
N VAL A 33 1.28 -8.00 -4.44
CA VAL A 33 1.73 -6.95 -3.52
C VAL A 33 0.75 -6.83 -2.37
N LEU A 34 1.26 -6.84 -1.14
CA LEU A 34 0.52 -6.47 0.05
C LEU A 34 1.05 -5.13 0.56
N LEU A 35 0.18 -4.13 0.59
CA LEU A 35 0.45 -2.83 1.20
C LEU A 35 -0.12 -2.82 2.61
N LEU A 36 0.70 -2.55 3.61
CA LEU A 36 0.28 -2.41 5.00
C LEU A 36 0.69 -1.02 5.51
N VAL A 37 -0.26 -0.32 6.11
CA VAL A 37 -0.03 1.02 6.64
C VAL A 37 -0.86 1.24 7.90
N GLY A 38 -0.30 1.94 8.89
CA GLY A 38 -1.04 2.38 10.07
C GLY A 38 -1.97 3.53 9.74
N ASP A 39 -3.18 3.54 10.29
CA ASP A 39 -4.16 4.60 10.04
C ASP A 39 -3.78 5.96 10.64
N GLU A 40 -2.85 5.96 11.62
CA GLU A 40 -2.28 7.17 12.22
C GLU A 40 -0.98 7.64 11.50
N ASP A 41 -0.56 6.94 10.45
CA ASP A 41 0.58 7.34 9.62
C ASP A 41 0.11 8.22 8.46
N GLU A 42 -0.39 9.39 8.79
CA GLU A 42 -1.01 10.34 7.85
C GLU A 42 -0.19 10.59 6.57
N PRO A 43 1.15 10.81 6.64
CA PRO A 43 1.94 11.04 5.43
C PRO A 43 1.94 9.87 4.45
N CYS A 44 1.66 8.66 4.92
CA CYS A 44 1.71 7.43 4.12
C CYS A 44 0.35 6.96 3.62
N LEU A 45 -0.77 7.54 4.10
CA LEU A 45 -2.11 7.08 3.73
C LEU A 45 -2.41 7.26 2.25
N ASP A 46 -2.31 8.48 1.75
CA ASP A 46 -2.66 8.79 0.35
C ASP A 46 -1.80 8.04 -0.65
N VAL A 47 -0.50 7.94 -0.43
CA VAL A 47 0.41 7.24 -1.34
C VAL A 47 0.13 5.74 -1.39
N ASN A 48 -0.19 5.11 -0.25
CA ASN A 48 -0.56 3.70 -0.22
C ASN A 48 -1.88 3.44 -0.95
N LEU A 49 -2.87 4.30 -0.75
CA LEU A 49 -4.13 4.22 -1.44
C LEU A 49 -3.97 4.41 -2.95
N TRP A 50 -3.13 5.35 -3.36
CA TRP A 50 -2.78 5.60 -4.75
C TRP A 50 -2.09 4.38 -5.39
N MET A 51 -1.07 3.81 -4.73
CA MET A 51 -0.39 2.61 -5.19
C MET A 51 -1.35 1.41 -5.32
N LYS A 52 -2.25 1.24 -4.35
CA LYS A 52 -3.30 0.22 -4.40
C LYS A 52 -4.14 0.33 -5.67
N ARG A 53 -4.46 1.54 -6.08
CA ARG A 53 -5.27 1.79 -7.28
C ARG A 53 -4.51 1.57 -8.59
N LEU A 54 -3.18 1.73 -8.57
CA LEU A 54 -2.34 1.56 -9.76
C LEU A 54 -1.98 0.11 -10.04
N MET A 55 -1.53 -0.61 -9.01
CA MET A 55 -0.99 -1.95 -9.17
C MET A 55 -2.11 -2.98 -9.27
N PRO A 56 -2.14 -3.81 -10.35
CA PRO A 56 -3.26 -4.71 -10.61
C PRO A 56 -3.43 -5.83 -9.58
N ASN A 57 -2.35 -6.22 -8.91
CA ASN A 57 -2.35 -7.32 -7.94
C ASN A 57 -2.07 -6.84 -6.51
N ALA A 58 -2.29 -5.56 -6.21
CA ALA A 58 -2.09 -4.99 -4.88
C ALA A 58 -3.36 -5.09 -4.03
N GLN A 59 -3.18 -5.53 -2.79
CA GLN A 59 -4.19 -5.46 -1.73
C GLN A 59 -3.67 -4.55 -0.62
N LEU A 60 -4.57 -3.88 0.08
CA LEU A 60 -4.26 -2.88 1.09
C LEU A 60 -4.88 -3.27 2.43
N GLY A 61 -4.05 -3.27 3.47
CA GLY A 61 -4.49 -3.36 4.86
C GLY A 61 -4.15 -2.09 5.63
N LEU A 62 -5.13 -1.53 6.30
CA LEU A 62 -4.97 -0.44 7.25
C LEU A 62 -5.04 -1.01 8.67
N LEU A 63 -4.03 -0.73 9.50
CA LEU A 63 -3.97 -1.19 10.88
C LEU A 63 -4.50 -0.09 11.81
N PRO A 64 -5.64 -0.33 12.48
CA PRO A 64 -6.27 0.69 13.34
C PRO A 64 -5.38 1.09 14.51
N GLY A 65 -5.32 2.38 14.80
CA GLY A 65 -4.58 2.92 15.94
C GLY A 65 -3.06 2.77 15.84
N SER A 66 -2.53 2.50 14.66
CA SER A 66 -1.10 2.25 14.45
C SER A 66 -0.44 3.38 13.68
N GLY A 67 0.80 3.71 14.05
CA GLY A 67 1.62 4.70 13.38
C GLY A 67 2.51 4.12 12.30
N HIS A 68 3.71 4.68 12.16
CA HIS A 68 4.63 4.35 11.06
C HIS A 68 5.28 2.97 11.20
N CYS A 69 5.63 2.56 12.41
CA CYS A 69 6.33 1.30 12.68
C CYS A 69 5.35 0.19 13.04
N ILE A 70 4.44 -0.14 12.15
CA ILE A 70 3.34 -1.09 12.39
C ILE A 70 3.80 -2.48 12.85
N ASN A 71 4.94 -2.95 12.39
CA ASN A 71 5.52 -4.22 12.82
C ASN A 71 5.99 -4.23 14.28
N LEU A 72 6.28 -3.08 14.85
CA LEU A 72 6.66 -2.91 16.25
C LEU A 72 5.46 -2.56 17.12
N GLU A 73 4.52 -1.79 16.60
CA GLU A 73 3.33 -1.34 17.34
C GLU A 73 2.27 -2.44 17.41
N GLU A 74 2.08 -3.19 16.34
CA GLU A 74 1.06 -4.25 16.22
C GLU A 74 1.68 -5.53 15.63
N PRO A 75 2.66 -6.15 16.32
CA PRO A 75 3.40 -7.28 15.76
C PRO A 75 2.53 -8.50 15.44
N ALA A 76 1.56 -8.82 16.28
CA ALA A 76 0.68 -9.97 16.08
C ALA A 76 -0.17 -9.81 14.83
N LEU A 77 -0.80 -8.66 14.66
CA LEU A 77 -1.64 -8.37 13.49
C LEU A 77 -0.80 -8.26 12.22
N PHE A 78 0.35 -7.57 12.29
CA PHE A 78 1.28 -7.48 11.17
C PHE A 78 1.72 -8.85 10.70
N ASN A 79 2.18 -9.72 11.61
CA ASN A 79 2.64 -11.06 11.28
C ASN A 79 1.52 -11.92 10.68
N GLN A 80 0.31 -11.84 11.22
CA GLN A 80 -0.84 -12.57 10.71
C GLN A 80 -1.16 -12.19 9.26
N LEU A 81 -1.15 -10.91 8.94
CA LEU A 81 -1.42 -10.41 7.59
C LEU A 81 -0.29 -10.80 6.62
N ALA A 82 0.97 -10.68 7.06
CA ALA A 82 2.13 -11.06 6.27
C ALA A 82 2.16 -12.58 5.97
N GLU A 83 1.90 -13.41 6.96
CA GLU A 83 1.82 -14.88 6.79
C GLU A 83 0.69 -15.26 5.83
N ARG A 84 -0.48 -14.68 6.00
CA ARG A 84 -1.60 -14.91 5.09
C ARG A 84 -1.23 -14.56 3.66
N PHE A 85 -0.59 -13.43 3.44
CA PHE A 85 -0.11 -13.00 2.12
C PHE A 85 0.83 -14.04 1.51
N LEU A 86 1.85 -14.45 2.25
CA LEU A 86 2.84 -15.43 1.77
C LEU A 86 2.19 -16.77 1.42
N VAL A 87 1.30 -17.25 2.27
CA VAL A 87 0.56 -18.52 2.04
C VAL A 87 -0.32 -18.43 0.80
N GLU A 88 -1.06 -17.34 0.62
CA GLU A 88 -1.92 -17.15 -0.55
C GLU A 88 -1.11 -17.04 -1.85
N VAL A 89 0.05 -16.40 -1.81
CA VAL A 89 0.95 -16.31 -2.96
C VAL A 89 1.51 -17.68 -3.31
N GLU A 90 2.02 -18.42 -2.34
CA GLU A 90 2.57 -19.78 -2.54
C GLU A 90 1.54 -20.75 -3.09
N ARG A 91 0.29 -20.64 -2.65
CA ARG A 91 -0.83 -21.47 -3.14
C ARG A 91 -1.38 -21.03 -4.49
N GLY A 92 -0.96 -19.89 -5.02
CA GLY A 92 -1.53 -19.31 -6.22
C GLY A 92 -2.96 -18.80 -6.04
N SER A 93 -3.38 -18.52 -4.80
CA SER A 93 -4.73 -18.05 -4.47
C SER A 93 -4.82 -16.52 -4.29
N TRP A 94 -3.71 -15.80 -4.44
CA TRP A 94 -3.71 -14.36 -4.40
C TRP A 94 -4.55 -13.79 -5.54
N ARG A 95 -5.49 -12.93 -5.22
CA ARG A 95 -6.47 -12.41 -6.18
C ARG A 95 -6.04 -11.05 -6.73
N PRO A 96 -6.18 -10.84 -8.05
CA PRO A 96 -6.09 -9.50 -8.62
C PRO A 96 -7.24 -8.63 -8.11
N ARG A 97 -7.19 -7.34 -8.44
CA ARG A 97 -8.27 -6.42 -8.09
C ARG A 97 -9.60 -6.90 -8.69
N ASP A 98 -10.67 -6.78 -7.90
CA ASP A 98 -12.02 -7.06 -8.36
C ASP A 98 -12.40 -6.04 -9.45
N PRO A 99 -12.80 -6.47 -10.66
CA PRO A 99 -13.22 -5.55 -11.72
C PRO A 99 -14.36 -4.62 -11.31
N ARG A 100 -15.20 -5.03 -10.36
CA ARG A 100 -16.28 -4.21 -9.83
C ARG A 100 -15.79 -3.03 -8.98
N ALA A 101 -14.58 -3.13 -8.46
CA ALA A 101 -13.93 -2.08 -7.65
C ALA A 101 -13.09 -1.10 -8.48
N LEU A 102 -13.02 -1.29 -9.80
CA LEU A 102 -12.27 -0.39 -10.67
C LEU A 102 -13.04 0.92 -10.92
N PRO A 103 -12.32 2.05 -11.13
CA PRO A 103 -12.96 3.29 -11.52
C PRO A 103 -13.85 3.12 -12.75
N GLY A 104 -15.07 3.66 -12.71
CA GLY A 104 -16.06 3.51 -13.78
C GLY A 104 -17.02 2.33 -13.63
N ALA A 105 -16.74 1.37 -12.74
CA ALA A 105 -17.71 0.34 -12.42
C ALA A 105 -18.94 0.93 -11.71
N ALA A 106 -20.13 0.41 -11.99
CA ALA A 106 -21.39 0.92 -11.45
C ALA A 106 -21.42 0.99 -9.91
N MET A 107 -20.75 0.07 -9.25
CA MET A 107 -20.65 0.05 -7.79
C MET A 107 -19.79 1.19 -7.22
N VAL A 108 -18.87 1.73 -8.01
CA VAL A 108 -17.95 2.79 -7.59
C VAL A 108 -18.51 4.17 -7.88
N THR A 109 -19.33 4.30 -8.91
CA THR A 109 -19.90 5.58 -9.32
C THR A 109 -21.13 6.02 -8.51
N GLY A 110 -21.60 5.19 -7.60
CA GLY A 110 -22.76 5.50 -6.76
C GLY A 110 -24.08 5.60 -7.50
N THR A 111 -24.10 5.37 -8.80
CA THR A 111 -25.32 5.45 -9.62
C THR A 111 -26.31 4.30 -9.36
N GLY A 112 -25.85 3.24 -8.70
CA GLY A 112 -26.69 2.11 -8.30
C GLY A 112 -27.34 2.21 -6.92
N LEU A 113 -26.96 3.21 -6.10
CA LEU A 113 -27.45 3.35 -4.72
C LEU A 113 -28.53 4.43 -4.53
N ARG A 114 -28.92 5.10 -5.62
CA ARG A 114 -30.05 6.07 -5.59
C ARG A 114 -31.31 5.43 -6.13
N LYS A 115 -31.87 4.58 -5.32
CA LYS A 115 -33.29 4.25 -5.42
C LYS A 115 -33.89 4.14 -4.05
#